data_4adf238b9b92da3d21d640b2f36bef34
#
_entry.id   4adf238b9b92da3d21d640b2f36bef34
#
_cell.length_a   1.000
_cell.length_b   1.000
_cell.length_c   1.000
_cell.angle_alpha   90.00
_cell.angle_beta   90.00
_cell.angle_gamma   90.00
#
_symmetry.space_group_name_H-M   'P 1'
#
loop_
_entity.id
_entity.type
_entity.pdbx_description
1 polymer ?
#
loop_
_entity_poly.entity_id
_entity_poly.type
_entity_poly.pdbx_seq_one_letter_code
_entity_poly.pdbx_strand_id
1 'polypeptide(L)'
;MKVRWSRTLPAQPSSVTVIKDAAGRYFASFVLDTDPAADATRMPDTGQAVGIDLGVAHFAVLSDGTKIESPRFLRRAEKKLKKAQRELSRKQKGSKNREKARLKVARAHAKVADARHEFHHQLSTQLIRDNQAIGVEELAVNGLARTRLAKSVHDAGWSAFVHMLEYKAARYGRTLVKIGRFEPTSQTCSACGTKDGPKPLHVRQWTCTACGTLHDRDHNAAINVKTAAGLAASACGAPVRPGLVPAQRAETGRHGSPPETCAA
;
A
#
# COMPACT_ATOMS: atom_id res chain seq x y z
N MET A 1 -11.02 34.44 -11.27
CA MET A 1 -10.19 33.36 -10.64
C MET A 1 -9.57 32.53 -11.77
N LYS A 2 -8.25 32.33 -11.78
CA LYS A 2 -7.61 31.43 -12.75
C LYS A 2 -7.70 29.98 -12.23
N VAL A 3 -8.38 29.09 -12.95
CA VAL A 3 -8.48 27.68 -12.64
C VAL A 3 -7.49 26.93 -13.52
N ARG A 4 -6.63 26.10 -12.91
CA ARG A 4 -5.75 25.19 -13.64
C ARG A 4 -6.40 23.82 -13.69
N TRP A 5 -6.86 23.44 -14.86
CA TRP A 5 -7.38 22.11 -15.09
C TRP A 5 -6.24 21.08 -15.09
N SER A 6 -6.37 20.04 -14.29
CA SER A 6 -5.36 18.96 -14.16
C SER A 6 -5.73 17.74 -15.00
N ARG A 7 -6.99 17.60 -15.39
CA ARG A 7 -7.50 16.46 -16.20
C ARG A 7 -8.83 16.81 -16.85
N THR A 8 -9.16 16.13 -17.94
CA THR A 8 -10.49 16.17 -18.55
C THR A 8 -11.48 15.41 -17.67
N LEU A 9 -12.68 15.97 -17.50
CA LEU A 9 -13.76 15.27 -16.79
C LEU A 9 -14.39 14.24 -17.73
N PRO A 10 -14.58 12.97 -17.28
CA PRO A 10 -15.16 11.90 -18.11
C PRO A 10 -16.68 12.04 -18.29
N ALA A 11 -17.34 12.79 -17.41
CA ALA A 11 -18.79 13.03 -17.46
C ALA A 11 -19.11 14.43 -16.92
N GLN A 12 -20.35 14.86 -17.06
CA GLN A 12 -20.83 16.11 -16.47
C GLN A 12 -20.88 15.95 -14.94
N PRO A 13 -20.30 16.89 -14.17
CA PRO A 13 -20.33 16.80 -12.71
C PRO A 13 -21.71 17.11 -12.16
N SER A 14 -22.16 16.31 -11.20
CA SER A 14 -23.42 16.51 -10.45
C SER A 14 -23.24 17.56 -9.35
N SER A 15 -22.03 17.70 -8.79
CA SER A 15 -21.73 18.73 -7.80
C SER A 15 -20.26 19.11 -7.80
N VAL A 16 -19.98 20.31 -7.26
CA VAL A 16 -18.62 20.82 -7.05
C VAL A 16 -18.48 21.37 -5.64
N THR A 17 -17.38 20.97 -4.97
CA THR A 17 -17.01 21.50 -3.65
C THR A 17 -15.69 22.24 -3.75
N VAL A 18 -15.65 23.49 -3.29
CA VAL A 18 -14.42 24.29 -3.24
C VAL A 18 -13.84 24.24 -1.83
N ILE A 19 -12.59 23.78 -1.72
CA ILE A 19 -11.90 23.57 -0.45
C ILE A 19 -10.69 24.51 -0.39
N LYS A 20 -10.52 25.23 0.72
CA LYS A 20 -9.31 25.99 1.03
C LYS A 20 -8.50 25.23 2.07
N ASP A 21 -7.26 24.84 1.74
CA ASP A 21 -6.38 24.15 2.66
C ASP A 21 -5.65 25.11 3.64
N ALA A 22 -4.97 24.55 4.63
CA ALA A 22 -4.20 25.30 5.61
C ALA A 22 -2.99 26.06 4.99
N ALA A 23 -2.53 25.65 3.81
CA ALA A 23 -1.46 26.32 3.05
C ALA A 23 -1.98 27.50 2.21
N GLY A 24 -3.30 27.76 2.27
CA GLY A 24 -3.97 28.84 1.53
C GLY A 24 -4.22 28.53 0.06
N ARG A 25 -4.16 27.26 -0.33
CA ARG A 25 -4.47 26.79 -1.70
C ARG A 25 -5.95 26.43 -1.79
N TYR A 26 -6.52 26.63 -2.97
CA TYR A 26 -7.90 26.26 -3.27
C TYR A 26 -7.91 25.05 -4.20
N PHE A 27 -8.82 24.12 -3.93
CA PHE A 27 -9.08 22.93 -4.73
C PHE A 27 -10.57 22.87 -5.07
N ALA A 28 -10.89 22.41 -6.28
CA ALA A 28 -12.24 22.02 -6.66
C ALA A 28 -12.33 20.51 -6.71
N SER A 29 -13.27 19.94 -5.96
CA SER A 29 -13.63 18.52 -5.99
C SER A 29 -14.94 18.39 -6.75
N PHE A 30 -14.97 17.53 -7.75
CA PHE A 30 -16.15 17.25 -8.57
C PHE A 30 -16.68 15.87 -8.26
N VAL A 31 -17.99 15.74 -8.12
CA VAL A 31 -18.67 14.44 -8.06
C VAL A 31 -19.12 14.11 -9.48
N LEU A 32 -18.78 12.91 -9.92
CA LEU A 32 -19.08 12.41 -11.25
C LEU A 32 -19.71 11.04 -11.14
N ASP A 33 -20.78 10.80 -11.88
CA ASP A 33 -21.29 9.46 -12.10
C ASP A 33 -20.48 8.82 -13.22
N THR A 34 -19.77 7.75 -12.89
CA THR A 34 -18.97 6.97 -13.84
C THR A 34 -19.38 5.51 -13.75
N ASP A 35 -19.41 4.85 -14.90
CA ASP A 35 -19.62 3.41 -14.96
C ASP A 35 -18.31 2.68 -14.61
N PRO A 36 -18.24 1.94 -13.48
CA PRO A 36 -17.05 1.17 -13.13
C PRO A 36 -16.66 0.12 -14.19
N ALA A 37 -17.65 -0.43 -14.89
CA ALA A 37 -17.40 -1.41 -15.95
C ALA A 37 -16.69 -0.77 -17.15
N ALA A 38 -17.07 0.47 -17.52
CA ALA A 38 -16.40 1.22 -18.59
C ALA A 38 -14.94 1.54 -18.23
N ASP A 39 -14.66 1.87 -16.96
CA ASP A 39 -13.28 2.10 -16.50
C ASP A 39 -12.45 0.81 -16.49
N ALA A 40 -13.02 -0.33 -16.10
CA ALA A 40 -12.35 -1.64 -16.14
C ALA A 40 -11.95 -2.05 -17.56
N THR A 41 -12.76 -1.75 -18.55
CA THR A 41 -12.46 -2.06 -19.97
C THR A 41 -11.32 -1.24 -20.54
N ARG A 42 -10.93 -0.11 -19.89
CA ARG A 42 -9.80 0.72 -20.33
C ARG A 42 -8.44 0.13 -20.01
N MET A 43 -8.35 -0.81 -19.09
CA MET A 43 -7.11 -1.51 -18.75
C MET A 43 -7.15 -2.93 -19.26
N PRO A 44 -6.26 -3.30 -20.19
CA PRO A 44 -6.21 -4.66 -20.73
C PRO A 44 -5.90 -5.66 -19.61
N ASP A 45 -6.41 -6.88 -19.76
CA ASP A 45 -6.07 -7.99 -18.86
C ASP A 45 -4.60 -8.36 -19.07
N THR A 46 -3.85 -8.46 -17.96
CA THR A 46 -2.42 -8.78 -17.99
C THR A 46 -2.15 -10.23 -17.60
N GLY A 47 -3.13 -10.94 -17.02
CA GLY A 47 -2.94 -12.26 -16.43
C GLY A 47 -1.90 -12.34 -15.32
N GLN A 48 -1.25 -11.22 -14.97
CA GLN A 48 -0.18 -11.16 -13.98
C GLN A 48 -0.73 -11.04 -12.57
N ALA A 49 -0.01 -11.62 -11.60
CA ALA A 49 -0.34 -11.47 -10.19
C ALA A 49 0.92 -11.20 -9.37
N VAL A 50 0.81 -10.31 -8.40
CA VAL A 50 1.93 -9.91 -7.53
C VAL A 50 1.55 -9.95 -6.06
N GLY A 51 2.48 -10.41 -5.22
CA GLY A 51 2.44 -10.23 -3.76
C GLY A 51 3.31 -9.05 -3.35
N ILE A 52 2.88 -8.30 -2.36
CA ILE A 52 3.54 -7.09 -1.87
C ILE A 52 3.81 -7.22 -0.38
N ASP A 53 5.09 -7.20 -0.01
CA ASP A 53 5.54 -7.01 1.38
C ASP A 53 5.83 -5.52 1.61
N LEU A 54 5.16 -4.90 2.60
CA LEU A 54 5.31 -3.50 2.95
C LEU A 54 6.29 -3.33 4.11
N GLY A 55 7.38 -2.63 3.89
CA GLY A 55 8.48 -2.54 4.85
C GLY A 55 9.01 -1.13 5.12
N VAL A 56 9.83 -1.00 6.19
CA VAL A 56 10.49 0.27 6.56
C VAL A 56 11.80 0.47 5.81
N ALA A 57 12.52 -0.61 5.51
CA ALA A 57 13.79 -0.56 4.77
C ALA A 57 13.52 -0.14 3.31
N HIS A 58 12.74 -0.93 2.63
CA HIS A 58 12.11 -0.60 1.35
C HIS A 58 10.64 -0.23 1.63
N PHE A 59 10.05 0.63 0.82
CA PHE A 59 8.63 0.95 0.95
C PHE A 59 7.76 -0.27 0.67
N ALA A 60 8.13 -1.03 -0.34
CA ALA A 60 7.52 -2.30 -0.72
C ALA A 60 8.54 -3.20 -1.41
N VAL A 61 8.42 -4.50 -1.25
CA VAL A 61 9.11 -5.53 -2.02
C VAL A 61 8.06 -6.37 -2.71
N LEU A 62 8.24 -6.61 -4.01
CA LEU A 62 7.32 -7.37 -4.84
C LEU A 62 7.77 -8.83 -4.95
N SER A 63 6.83 -9.72 -5.23
CA SER A 63 7.11 -11.16 -5.40
C SER A 63 7.95 -11.51 -6.63
N ASP A 64 8.16 -10.57 -7.55
CA ASP A 64 9.11 -10.66 -8.66
C ASP A 64 10.55 -10.25 -8.29
N GLY A 65 10.79 -9.86 -7.03
CA GLY A 65 12.06 -9.38 -6.53
C GLY A 65 12.29 -7.88 -6.63
N THR A 66 11.39 -7.13 -7.26
CA THR A 66 11.49 -5.67 -7.38
C THR A 66 11.42 -5.03 -5.99
N LYS A 67 12.41 -4.19 -5.66
CA LYS A 67 12.48 -3.44 -4.42
C LYS A 67 12.19 -1.96 -4.67
N ILE A 68 11.16 -1.45 -4.00
CA ILE A 68 10.71 -0.06 -4.12
C ILE A 68 11.25 0.71 -2.92
N GLU A 69 12.14 1.66 -3.20
CA GLU A 69 12.81 2.44 -2.17
C GLU A 69 11.84 3.31 -1.37
N SER A 70 12.12 3.47 -0.07
CA SER A 70 11.35 4.36 0.80
C SER A 70 11.78 5.82 0.58
N PRO A 71 10.89 6.70 0.06
CA PRO A 71 11.27 8.09 -0.28
C PRO A 71 11.61 8.95 0.94
N ARG A 72 11.13 8.59 2.14
CA ARG A 72 11.38 9.28 3.43
C ARG A 72 11.14 10.80 3.36
N PHE A 73 10.00 11.20 2.80
CA PHE A 73 9.66 12.60 2.52
C PHE A 73 9.71 13.50 3.76
N LEU A 74 9.17 13.03 4.89
CA LEU A 74 9.18 13.77 6.14
C LEU A 74 10.60 13.92 6.68
N ARG A 75 11.41 12.85 6.66
CA ARG A 75 12.81 12.89 7.13
C ARG A 75 13.64 13.89 6.33
N ARG A 76 13.49 13.91 5.01
CA ARG A 76 14.17 14.89 4.13
C ARG A 76 13.73 16.34 4.41
N ALA A 77 12.46 16.55 4.74
CA ALA A 77 11.92 17.87 5.04
C ALA A 77 12.12 18.32 6.50
N GLU A 78 12.54 17.44 7.40
CA GLU A 78 12.51 17.64 8.86
C GLU A 78 13.27 18.89 9.33
N LYS A 79 14.49 19.11 8.82
CA LYS A 79 15.32 20.27 9.18
C LYS A 79 14.60 21.58 8.86
N LYS A 80 13.97 21.65 7.67
CA LYS A 80 13.20 22.81 7.21
C LYS A 80 11.93 23.02 8.04
N LEU A 81 11.20 21.94 8.33
CA LEU A 81 10.00 21.97 9.17
C LEU A 81 10.32 22.45 10.58
N LYS A 82 11.33 21.89 11.24
CA LYS A 82 11.78 22.30 12.58
C LYS A 82 12.16 23.78 12.61
N LYS A 83 12.86 24.30 11.59
CA LYS A 83 13.18 25.72 11.49
C LYS A 83 11.92 26.58 11.44
N ALA A 84 10.98 26.25 10.52
CA ALA A 84 9.73 26.98 10.37
C ALA A 84 8.86 26.96 11.65
N GLN A 85 8.80 25.81 12.34
CA GLN A 85 8.07 25.67 13.61
C GLN A 85 8.69 26.53 14.73
N ARG A 86 10.03 26.56 14.85
CA ARG A 86 10.73 27.43 15.80
C ARG A 86 10.47 28.91 15.50
N GLU A 87 10.47 29.31 14.23
CA GLU A 87 10.13 30.68 13.85
C GLU A 87 8.69 31.03 14.25
N LEU A 88 7.74 30.11 14.05
CA LEU A 88 6.35 30.28 14.45
C LEU A 88 6.20 30.42 15.97
N SER A 89 6.87 29.56 16.75
CA SER A 89 6.75 29.57 18.22
C SER A 89 7.24 30.88 18.86
N ARG A 90 8.21 31.56 18.23
CA ARG A 90 8.78 32.85 18.70
C ARG A 90 7.90 34.05 18.36
N LYS A 91 6.81 33.88 17.60
CA LYS A 91 5.94 35.01 17.20
C LYS A 91 4.80 35.19 18.19
N GLN A 92 4.48 36.44 18.49
CA GLN A 92 3.38 36.81 19.38
C GLN A 92 2.03 36.27 18.84
N LYS A 93 1.24 35.66 19.70
CA LYS A 93 -0.11 35.16 19.36
C LYS A 93 -0.97 36.34 18.87
N GLY A 94 -1.77 36.11 17.82
CA GLY A 94 -2.63 37.16 17.21
C GLY A 94 -1.94 38.11 16.25
N SER A 95 -0.59 38.14 16.15
CA SER A 95 0.09 39.05 15.25
C SER A 95 0.06 38.59 13.79
N LYS A 96 0.02 39.55 12.85
CA LYS A 96 0.12 39.28 11.38
C LYS A 96 1.40 38.50 11.03
N ASN A 97 2.50 38.72 11.78
CA ASN A 97 3.76 37.99 11.59
C ASN A 97 3.63 36.53 11.99
N ARG A 98 2.82 36.19 13.01
CA ARG A 98 2.52 34.82 13.38
C ARG A 98 1.67 34.13 12.32
N GLU A 99 0.70 34.81 11.72
CA GLU A 99 -0.11 34.27 10.61
C GLU A 99 0.76 33.94 9.39
N LYS A 100 1.68 34.83 9.01
CA LYS A 100 2.66 34.59 7.95
C LYS A 100 3.54 33.38 8.27
N ALA A 101 4.01 33.24 9.51
CA ALA A 101 4.82 32.12 9.95
C ALA A 101 4.00 30.81 9.95
N ARG A 102 2.73 30.83 10.40
CA ARG A 102 1.81 29.69 10.35
C ARG A 102 1.63 29.20 8.92
N LEU A 103 1.45 30.12 7.99
CA LEU A 103 1.32 29.78 6.56
C LEU A 103 2.59 29.13 6.00
N LYS A 104 3.79 29.57 6.42
CA LYS A 104 5.06 28.94 6.04
C LYS A 104 5.14 27.49 6.53
N VAL A 105 4.76 27.24 7.78
CA VAL A 105 4.71 25.89 8.35
C VAL A 105 3.72 25.02 7.58
N ALA A 106 2.49 25.53 7.36
CA ALA A 106 1.46 24.81 6.61
C ALA A 106 1.92 24.43 5.19
N ARG A 107 2.55 25.36 4.47
CA ARG A 107 3.10 25.11 3.14
C ARG A 107 4.24 24.08 3.14
N ALA A 108 5.06 24.05 4.19
CA ALA A 108 6.11 23.04 4.31
C ALA A 108 5.52 21.64 4.55
N HIS A 109 4.49 21.51 5.39
CA HIS A 109 3.75 20.25 5.58
C HIS A 109 3.01 19.83 4.31
N ALA A 110 2.35 20.77 3.62
CA ALA A 110 1.66 20.48 2.36
C ALA A 110 2.59 19.87 1.32
N LYS A 111 3.82 20.39 1.17
CA LYS A 111 4.81 19.81 0.24
C LYS A 111 5.17 18.35 0.56
N VAL A 112 5.27 18.01 1.84
CA VAL A 112 5.53 16.61 2.26
C VAL A 112 4.33 15.73 1.97
N ALA A 113 3.12 16.21 2.27
CA ALA A 113 1.88 15.49 2.00
C ALA A 113 1.66 15.25 0.50
N ASP A 114 1.86 16.30 -0.32
CA ASP A 114 1.70 16.22 -1.77
C ASP A 114 2.69 15.26 -2.41
N ALA A 115 3.96 15.32 -2.02
CA ALA A 115 5.00 14.42 -2.55
C ALA A 115 4.73 12.95 -2.19
N ARG A 116 4.25 12.68 -0.96
CA ARG A 116 3.83 11.33 -0.55
C ARG A 116 2.62 10.86 -1.34
N HIS A 117 1.62 11.71 -1.46
CA HIS A 117 0.39 11.41 -2.20
C HIS A 117 0.67 11.10 -3.67
N GLU A 118 1.51 11.91 -4.30
CA GLU A 118 1.95 11.68 -5.69
C GLU A 118 2.67 10.34 -5.85
N PHE A 119 3.62 10.04 -4.97
CA PHE A 119 4.33 8.76 -4.97
C PHE A 119 3.36 7.57 -4.84
N HIS A 120 2.42 7.64 -3.88
CA HIS A 120 1.41 6.60 -3.69
C HIS A 120 0.50 6.46 -4.92
N HIS A 121 0.12 7.59 -5.54
CA HIS A 121 -0.71 7.57 -6.75
C HIS A 121 0.00 6.94 -7.93
N GLN A 122 1.25 7.31 -8.19
CA GLN A 122 2.05 6.76 -9.28
C GLN A 122 2.26 5.27 -9.08
N LEU A 123 2.75 4.86 -7.90
CA LEU A 123 3.03 3.46 -7.60
C LEU A 123 1.77 2.59 -7.64
N SER A 124 0.68 3.03 -7.00
CA SER A 124 -0.56 2.25 -7.01
C SER A 124 -1.18 2.17 -8.41
N THR A 125 -1.06 3.21 -9.25
CA THR A 125 -1.51 3.15 -10.64
C THR A 125 -0.67 2.18 -11.46
N GLN A 126 0.65 2.20 -11.27
CA GLN A 126 1.54 1.26 -11.94
C GLN A 126 1.20 -0.19 -11.59
N LEU A 127 1.09 -0.51 -10.29
CA LEU A 127 0.75 -1.87 -9.84
C LEU A 127 -0.60 -2.36 -10.38
N ILE A 128 -1.61 -1.50 -10.39
CA ILE A 128 -2.95 -1.79 -10.92
C ILE A 128 -2.90 -2.01 -12.44
N ARG A 129 -2.10 -1.23 -13.15
CA ARG A 129 -1.95 -1.37 -14.61
C ARG A 129 -1.22 -2.67 -14.97
N ASP A 130 -0.16 -3.00 -14.24
CA ASP A 130 0.75 -4.07 -14.58
C ASP A 130 0.25 -5.45 -14.08
N ASN A 131 -0.73 -5.49 -13.15
CA ASN A 131 -1.21 -6.73 -12.55
C ASN A 131 -2.73 -6.87 -12.57
N GLN A 132 -3.22 -8.08 -12.85
CA GLN A 132 -4.63 -8.46 -12.75
C GLN A 132 -5.03 -8.70 -11.28
N ALA A 133 -4.12 -9.26 -10.48
CA ALA A 133 -4.37 -9.55 -9.08
C ALA A 133 -3.19 -9.13 -8.19
N ILE A 134 -3.49 -8.57 -7.03
CA ILE A 134 -2.51 -8.05 -6.08
C ILE A 134 -2.81 -8.62 -4.69
N GLY A 135 -1.82 -9.27 -4.08
CA GLY A 135 -1.84 -9.67 -2.67
C GLY A 135 -1.09 -8.64 -1.81
N VAL A 136 -1.62 -8.28 -0.65
CA VAL A 136 -0.97 -7.38 0.31
C VAL A 136 -1.27 -7.80 1.73
N GLU A 137 -0.33 -7.58 2.67
CA GLU A 137 -0.57 -7.83 4.09
C GLU A 137 -1.45 -6.76 4.75
N GLU A 138 -2.33 -7.19 5.65
CA GLU A 138 -3.03 -6.30 6.56
C GLU A 138 -2.10 -5.86 7.69
N LEU A 139 -1.51 -4.66 7.58
CA LEU A 139 -0.61 -4.14 8.60
C LEU A 139 -1.36 -3.52 9.78
N ALA A 140 -0.95 -3.88 11.01
CA ALA A 140 -1.40 -3.21 12.23
C ALA A 140 -0.75 -1.81 12.39
N VAL A 141 -1.03 -0.90 11.45
CA VAL A 141 -0.39 0.43 11.37
C VAL A 141 -0.52 1.21 12.67
N ASN A 142 -1.69 1.15 13.35
CA ASN A 142 -1.92 1.82 14.63
C ASN A 142 -1.01 1.26 15.75
N GLY A 143 -0.73 -0.04 15.77
CA GLY A 143 0.21 -0.65 16.70
C GLY A 143 1.64 -0.22 16.42
N LEU A 144 2.06 -0.29 15.16
CA LEU A 144 3.40 0.12 14.72
C LEU A 144 3.66 1.62 14.97
N ALA A 145 2.64 2.46 14.83
CA ALA A 145 2.72 3.90 15.10
C ALA A 145 2.94 4.26 16.57
N ARG A 146 2.82 3.31 17.51
CA ARG A 146 3.12 3.48 18.94
C ARG A 146 4.51 3.00 19.33
N THR A 147 5.29 2.49 18.39
CA THR A 147 6.64 1.96 18.60
C THR A 147 7.72 2.97 18.22
N ARG A 148 8.99 2.59 18.37
CA ARG A 148 10.16 3.36 17.88
C ARG A 148 10.13 3.59 16.35
N LEU A 149 9.30 2.83 15.63
CA LEU A 149 9.11 2.95 14.19
C LEU A 149 8.07 4.01 13.80
N ALA A 150 7.35 4.60 14.77
CA ALA A 150 6.26 5.56 14.55
C ALA A 150 6.55 6.58 13.45
N LYS A 151 7.71 7.23 13.51
CA LYS A 151 8.10 8.24 12.51
C LYS A 151 8.22 7.67 11.10
N SER A 152 8.76 6.46 10.96
CA SER A 152 8.91 5.80 9.66
C SER A 152 7.57 5.30 9.13
N VAL A 153 6.71 4.78 10.01
CA VAL A 153 5.34 4.33 9.70
C VAL A 153 4.49 5.51 9.20
N HIS A 154 4.52 6.64 9.92
CA HIS A 154 3.81 7.86 9.50
C HIS A 154 4.40 8.46 8.23
N ASP A 155 5.72 8.36 8.01
CA ASP A 155 6.37 8.85 6.80
C ASP A 155 6.01 7.97 5.59
N ALA A 156 5.95 6.67 5.74
CA ALA A 156 5.53 5.73 4.69
C ALA A 156 4.05 5.93 4.31
N GLY A 157 3.14 6.02 5.28
CA GLY A 157 1.72 6.23 5.05
C GLY A 157 1.02 5.05 4.37
N TRP A 158 1.38 3.81 4.74
CA TRP A 158 0.88 2.58 4.10
C TRP A 158 -0.64 2.46 4.04
N SER A 159 -1.38 2.90 5.08
CA SER A 159 -2.85 2.86 5.04
C SER A 159 -3.43 3.65 3.87
N ALA A 160 -2.88 4.83 3.57
CA ALA A 160 -3.31 5.63 2.43
C ALA A 160 -2.95 4.94 1.09
N PHE A 161 -1.78 4.30 1.02
CA PHE A 161 -1.34 3.55 -0.15
C PHE A 161 -2.25 2.34 -0.42
N VAL A 162 -2.52 1.52 0.61
CA VAL A 162 -3.42 0.36 0.51
C VAL A 162 -4.83 0.80 0.10
N HIS A 163 -5.35 1.89 0.71
CA HIS A 163 -6.64 2.45 0.29
C HIS A 163 -6.65 2.88 -1.19
N MET A 164 -5.52 3.41 -1.70
CA MET A 164 -5.41 3.72 -3.13
C MET A 164 -5.42 2.46 -4.02
N LEU A 165 -4.82 1.37 -3.57
CA LEU A 165 -4.93 0.08 -4.27
C LEU A 165 -6.37 -0.44 -4.27
N GLU A 166 -7.09 -0.33 -3.13
CA GLU A 166 -8.48 -0.78 -3.00
C GLU A 166 -9.42 -0.11 -4.01
N TYR A 167 -9.50 1.23 -3.96
CA TYR A 167 -10.45 1.91 -4.85
C TYR A 167 -10.05 1.82 -6.32
N LYS A 168 -8.74 1.75 -6.61
CA LYS A 168 -8.29 1.58 -8.00
C LYS A 168 -8.53 0.15 -8.49
N ALA A 169 -8.32 -0.86 -7.65
CA ALA A 169 -8.64 -2.24 -8.00
C ALA A 169 -10.13 -2.38 -8.33
N ALA A 170 -11.01 -1.87 -7.46
CA ALA A 170 -12.45 -1.84 -7.69
C ALA A 170 -12.81 -1.11 -8.99
N ARG A 171 -12.22 0.07 -9.23
CA ARG A 171 -12.49 0.91 -10.39
C ARG A 171 -12.06 0.27 -11.71
N TYR A 172 -10.93 -0.42 -11.74
CA TYR A 172 -10.34 -0.95 -12.98
C TYR A 172 -10.51 -2.46 -13.14
N GLY A 173 -11.40 -3.08 -12.36
CA GLY A 173 -11.71 -4.52 -12.47
C GLY A 173 -10.54 -5.42 -12.08
N ARG A 174 -9.68 -4.97 -11.15
CA ARG A 174 -8.57 -5.76 -10.63
C ARG A 174 -8.93 -6.42 -9.30
N THR A 175 -8.28 -7.52 -8.99
CA THR A 175 -8.46 -8.22 -7.73
C THR A 175 -7.42 -7.76 -6.72
N LEU A 176 -7.86 -7.27 -5.55
CA LEU A 176 -6.99 -7.01 -4.41
C LEU A 176 -7.36 -7.96 -3.27
N VAL A 177 -6.39 -8.76 -2.83
CA VAL A 177 -6.54 -9.68 -1.71
C VAL A 177 -5.67 -9.21 -0.54
N LYS A 178 -6.30 -8.97 0.62
CA LYS A 178 -5.56 -8.71 1.85
C LYS A 178 -5.41 -10.00 2.63
N ILE A 179 -4.18 -10.39 2.93
CA ILE A 179 -3.91 -11.53 3.81
C ILE A 179 -3.90 -11.08 5.27
N GLY A 180 -4.22 -12.02 6.18
CA GLY A 180 -4.28 -11.73 7.61
C GLY A 180 -2.91 -11.34 8.18
N ARG A 181 -2.91 -10.44 9.17
CA ARG A 181 -1.70 -9.93 9.84
C ARG A 181 -0.88 -10.98 10.59
N PHE A 182 -1.46 -12.16 10.84
CA PHE A 182 -0.82 -13.23 11.57
C PHE A 182 -0.21 -14.32 10.66
N GLU A 183 -0.32 -14.15 9.36
CA GLU A 183 0.33 -15.03 8.41
C GLU A 183 1.86 -14.92 8.55
N PRO A 184 2.57 -16.04 8.78
CA PRO A 184 4.00 -16.02 9.07
C PRO A 184 4.85 -15.86 7.80
N THR A 185 4.54 -14.91 6.94
CA THR A 185 5.12 -14.70 5.61
C THR A 185 6.65 -14.61 5.63
N SER A 186 7.22 -13.90 6.60
CA SER A 186 8.67 -13.76 6.76
C SER A 186 9.36 -14.94 7.47
N GLN A 187 8.59 -15.92 8.00
CA GLN A 187 9.08 -17.07 8.76
C GLN A 187 8.95 -18.38 7.98
N THR A 188 8.17 -18.40 6.92
CA THR A 188 7.90 -19.55 6.08
C THR A 188 8.82 -19.51 4.85
N CYS A 189 9.45 -20.63 4.53
CA CYS A 189 10.26 -20.76 3.32
C CYS A 189 9.35 -20.78 2.09
N SER A 190 9.53 -19.87 1.16
CA SER A 190 8.73 -19.80 -0.07
C SER A 190 9.03 -20.95 -1.06
N ALA A 191 10.16 -21.65 -0.87
CA ALA A 191 10.54 -22.75 -1.74
C ALA A 191 9.93 -24.10 -1.31
N CYS A 192 9.91 -24.39 0.01
CA CYS A 192 9.44 -25.69 0.50
C CYS A 192 8.23 -25.60 1.45
N GLY A 193 7.76 -24.41 1.80
CA GLY A 193 6.62 -24.23 2.70
C GLY A 193 6.92 -24.46 4.18
N THR A 194 8.12 -24.89 4.56
CA THR A 194 8.46 -25.14 5.96
C THR A 194 8.52 -23.85 6.76
N LYS A 195 7.87 -23.82 7.93
CA LYS A 195 7.97 -22.72 8.88
C LYS A 195 9.27 -22.83 9.67
N ASP A 196 10.23 -21.96 9.35
CA ASP A 196 11.60 -21.98 9.91
C ASP A 196 11.78 -21.00 11.11
N GLY A 197 10.67 -20.54 11.68
CA GLY A 197 10.64 -19.71 12.89
C GLY A 197 11.01 -18.23 12.68
N PRO A 198 10.85 -17.42 13.74
CA PRO A 198 11.09 -15.98 13.68
C PRO A 198 12.59 -15.68 13.58
N LYS A 199 12.92 -14.68 12.76
CA LYS A 199 14.28 -14.19 12.61
C LYS A 199 14.40 -12.75 13.14
N PRO A 200 15.52 -12.40 13.80
CA PRO A 200 15.75 -11.02 14.25
C PRO A 200 15.59 -10.02 13.10
N LEU A 201 15.15 -8.79 13.40
CA LEU A 201 14.86 -7.78 12.38
C LEU A 201 16.07 -7.35 11.56
N HIS A 202 17.29 -7.50 12.08
CA HIS A 202 18.53 -7.17 11.37
C HIS A 202 18.95 -8.25 10.37
N VAL A 203 18.42 -9.47 10.50
CA VAL A 203 18.70 -10.58 9.56
C VAL A 203 17.91 -10.35 8.29
N ARG A 204 18.60 -10.02 7.20
CA ARG A 204 18.02 -9.76 5.88
C ARG A 204 18.10 -10.94 4.93
N GLN A 205 19.08 -11.80 5.14
CA GLN A 205 19.24 -13.05 4.39
C GLN A 205 19.28 -14.23 5.38
N TRP A 206 18.70 -15.35 4.99
CA TRP A 206 18.68 -16.55 5.79
C TRP A 206 18.59 -17.80 4.92
N THR A 207 19.13 -18.89 5.39
CA THR A 207 19.07 -20.20 4.72
C THR A 207 18.03 -21.06 5.41
N CYS A 208 17.12 -21.65 4.64
CA CYS A 208 16.11 -22.57 5.15
C CYS A 208 16.77 -23.82 5.72
N THR A 209 16.43 -24.18 6.97
CA THR A 209 17.00 -25.36 7.64
C THR A 209 16.51 -26.67 7.04
N ALA A 210 15.34 -26.68 6.37
CA ALA A 210 14.77 -27.88 5.78
C ALA A 210 15.27 -28.17 4.35
N CYS A 211 15.37 -27.14 3.49
CA CYS A 211 15.71 -27.34 2.07
C CYS A 211 17.01 -26.66 1.62
N GLY A 212 17.71 -25.94 2.50
CA GLY A 212 18.98 -25.28 2.19
C GLY A 212 18.87 -24.03 1.28
N THR A 213 17.67 -23.62 0.88
CA THR A 213 17.50 -22.44 0.00
C THR A 213 17.86 -21.16 0.74
N LEU A 214 18.70 -20.33 0.13
CA LEU A 214 19.03 -18.98 0.62
C LEU A 214 17.95 -18.00 0.19
N HIS A 215 17.41 -17.26 1.15
CA HIS A 215 16.36 -16.27 0.95
C HIS A 215 16.81 -14.86 1.29
N ASP A 216 16.41 -13.88 0.46
CA ASP A 216 16.19 -12.51 0.92
C ASP A 216 14.87 -12.47 1.69
N ARG A 217 14.87 -11.95 2.91
CA ARG A 217 13.74 -12.02 3.83
C ARG A 217 12.49 -11.34 3.30
N ASP A 218 12.66 -10.11 2.78
CA ASP A 218 11.55 -9.29 2.34
C ASP A 218 10.98 -9.84 1.00
N HIS A 219 11.85 -10.33 0.11
CA HIS A 219 11.43 -11.00 -1.13
C HIS A 219 10.71 -12.33 -0.84
N ASN A 220 11.24 -13.15 0.07
CA ASN A 220 10.57 -14.37 0.51
C ASN A 220 9.18 -14.07 1.09
N ALA A 221 9.04 -13.01 1.90
CA ALA A 221 7.75 -12.58 2.43
C ALA A 221 6.78 -12.20 1.31
N ALA A 222 7.21 -11.43 0.32
CA ALA A 222 6.38 -11.04 -0.82
C ALA A 222 5.88 -12.26 -1.65
N ILE A 223 6.72 -13.28 -1.85
CA ILE A 223 6.30 -14.55 -2.49
C ILE A 223 5.23 -15.24 -1.64
N ASN A 224 5.44 -15.33 -0.32
CA ASN A 224 4.48 -15.93 0.59
C ASN A 224 3.16 -15.15 0.67
N VAL A 225 3.21 -13.81 0.59
CA VAL A 225 2.00 -12.97 0.45
C VAL A 225 1.22 -13.34 -0.81
N LYS A 226 1.90 -13.50 -1.96
CA LYS A 226 1.27 -13.93 -3.20
C LYS A 226 0.61 -15.30 -3.06
N THR A 227 1.30 -16.25 -2.45
CA THR A 227 0.82 -17.62 -2.21
C THR A 227 -0.38 -17.65 -1.25
N ALA A 228 -0.28 -16.96 -0.11
CA ALA A 228 -1.35 -16.87 0.88
C ALA A 228 -2.60 -16.14 0.36
N ALA A 229 -2.43 -15.22 -0.60
CA ALA A 229 -3.52 -14.58 -1.30
C ALA A 229 -4.20 -15.49 -2.36
N GLY A 230 -3.73 -16.74 -2.54
CA GLY A 230 -4.25 -17.65 -3.57
C GLY A 230 -3.89 -17.23 -5.01
N LEU A 231 -2.85 -16.43 -5.17
CA LEU A 231 -2.43 -15.86 -6.45
C LEU A 231 -1.23 -16.57 -7.07
N ALA A 232 -0.69 -17.62 -6.42
CA ALA A 232 0.32 -18.49 -7.00
C ALA A 232 -0.32 -19.32 -8.13
N ALA A 233 0.40 -19.49 -9.25
CA ALA A 233 -0.03 -20.42 -10.29
C ALA A 233 -0.11 -21.83 -9.68
N SER A 234 -1.24 -22.52 -9.84
CA SER A 234 -1.31 -23.94 -9.46
C SER A 234 -0.36 -24.73 -10.36
N ALA A 235 0.27 -25.76 -9.82
CA ALA A 235 1.16 -26.65 -10.58
C ALA A 235 0.49 -27.28 -11.84
N CYS A 236 -0.83 -27.19 -11.96
CA CYS A 236 -1.64 -27.68 -13.08
C CYS A 236 -2.03 -26.60 -14.10
N GLY A 237 -1.41 -25.39 -14.07
CA GLY A 237 -1.57 -24.38 -15.12
C GLY A 237 -2.92 -23.64 -15.17
N ALA A 238 -3.87 -23.92 -14.28
CA ALA A 238 -5.12 -23.18 -14.21
C ALA A 238 -4.97 -21.95 -13.28
N PRO A 239 -5.34 -20.74 -13.73
CA PRO A 239 -5.39 -19.59 -12.84
C PRO A 239 -6.44 -19.84 -11.76
N VAL A 240 -6.04 -19.87 -10.49
CA VAL A 240 -6.97 -19.93 -9.37
C VAL A 240 -7.70 -18.58 -9.33
N ARG A 241 -8.94 -18.55 -9.78
CA ARG A 241 -9.83 -17.41 -9.52
C ARG A 241 -10.15 -17.44 -8.02
N PRO A 242 -9.89 -16.37 -7.26
CA PRO A 242 -10.37 -16.29 -5.90
C PRO A 242 -11.89 -16.32 -5.94
N GLY A 243 -12.49 -17.42 -5.50
CA GLY A 243 -13.93 -17.42 -5.21
C GLY A 243 -14.20 -16.37 -4.15
N LEU A 244 -15.22 -15.55 -4.35
CA LEU A 244 -15.80 -14.73 -3.31
C LEU A 244 -16.18 -15.67 -2.15
N VAL A 245 -15.36 -15.75 -1.11
CA VAL A 245 -15.68 -16.43 0.12
C VAL A 245 -16.56 -15.47 0.93
N PRO A 246 -17.87 -15.75 1.13
CA PRO A 246 -18.67 -15.01 2.09
C PRO A 246 -18.02 -15.21 3.47
N ALA A 247 -17.97 -14.14 4.27
CA ALA A 247 -17.50 -14.20 5.64
C ALA A 247 -18.22 -15.32 6.40
N GLN A 248 -17.53 -16.44 6.64
CA GLN A 248 -18.07 -17.52 7.46
C GLN A 248 -17.87 -17.17 8.93
N ARG A 249 -18.98 -17.05 9.64
CA ARG A 249 -19.06 -17.15 11.10
C ARG A 249 -18.38 -18.45 11.54
N ALA A 250 -17.57 -18.33 12.58
CA ALA A 250 -17.00 -19.47 13.25
C ALA A 250 -18.09 -20.39 13.81
N GLU A 251 -18.18 -21.60 13.28
CA GLU A 251 -18.81 -22.73 13.98
C GLU A 251 -17.85 -23.89 14.04
N THR A 252 -17.72 -24.39 15.26
CA THR A 252 -16.85 -25.46 15.70
C THR A 252 -17.27 -26.80 15.13
N GLY A 253 -16.29 -27.58 14.66
CA GLY A 253 -16.32 -29.04 14.77
C GLY A 253 -16.55 -29.84 13.51
N ARG A 254 -15.53 -30.58 13.14
CA ARG A 254 -15.43 -32.02 12.83
C ARG A 254 -14.54 -32.34 11.64
N HIS A 255 -13.75 -33.38 11.85
CA HIS A 255 -12.86 -34.05 10.92
C HIS A 255 -13.39 -34.27 9.51
N GLY A 256 -12.60 -33.96 8.51
CA GLY A 256 -12.79 -34.33 7.11
C GLY A 256 -11.46 -34.70 6.46
N SER A 257 -11.45 -35.82 5.78
CA SER A 257 -10.36 -36.56 5.14
C SER A 257 -9.50 -35.77 4.15
N PRO A 258 -8.27 -36.21 3.85
CA PRO A 258 -7.36 -35.51 2.93
C PRO A 258 -7.85 -35.59 1.48
N PRO A 259 -7.50 -34.58 0.63
CA PRO A 259 -7.89 -34.59 -0.76
C PRO A 259 -7.11 -35.64 -1.56
N GLU A 260 -7.82 -36.29 -2.46
CA GLU A 260 -7.34 -37.26 -3.40
C GLU A 260 -6.26 -36.70 -4.33
N THR A 261 -5.22 -37.47 -4.54
CA THR A 261 -4.14 -37.24 -5.50
C THR A 261 -4.68 -37.29 -6.92
N CYS A 262 -4.38 -36.30 -7.74
CA CYS A 262 -4.57 -36.37 -9.19
C CYS A 262 -3.70 -37.51 -9.76
N ALA A 263 -4.32 -38.57 -10.24
CA ALA A 263 -3.70 -39.58 -11.06
C ALA A 263 -3.69 -39.11 -12.53
N ALA A 264 -2.64 -39.49 -13.22
CA ALA A 264 -2.14 -39.17 -14.56
C ALA A 264 -3.16 -38.88 -15.66
#